data_98e96f807b63b1ff6de6b3734aabcd8a
#
_entry.id   98e96f807b63b1ff6de6b3734aabcd8a
#
_cell.length_a   1.000
_cell.length_b   1.000
_cell.length_c   1.000
_cell.angle_alpha   90.00
_cell.angle_beta   90.00
_cell.angle_gamma   90.00
#
_symmetry.space_group_name_H-M   'P 1'
#
loop_
_entity.id
_entity.type
_entity.pdbx_description
1 polymer ?
#
loop_
_entity_poly.entity_id
_entity_poly.type
_entity_poly.pdbx_seq_one_letter_code
_entity_poly.pdbx_strand_id
1 'polypeptide(L)' 'MANKKQDIFEAMKALWVKFEEEHNKTTKVSQKNARTAIGDLKKLVTEYRAASVEESKQ' A
#
# COMPACT_ATOMS: atom_id res chain seq x y z
N MET A 1 0.38 -12.23 18.88
CA MET A 1 1.47 -12.10 17.90
C MET A 1 1.05 -11.24 16.73
N ALA A 2 1.94 -10.42 16.24
CA ALA A 2 1.64 -9.60 15.08
C ALA A 2 1.39 -10.51 13.88
N ASN A 3 0.28 -10.29 13.19
CA ASN A 3 -0.03 -10.98 11.96
C ASN A 3 0.59 -10.17 10.81
N LYS A 4 1.57 -10.75 10.13
CA LYS A 4 2.29 -10.08 9.06
C LYS A 4 1.34 -9.58 7.97
N LYS A 5 0.35 -10.39 7.61
CA LYS A 5 -0.64 -9.99 6.62
C LYS A 5 -1.45 -8.78 7.07
N GLN A 6 -1.83 -8.75 8.34
CA GLN A 6 -2.58 -7.62 8.91
C GLN A 6 -1.73 -6.35 8.94
N ASP A 7 -0.45 -6.47 9.30
CA ASP A 7 0.45 -5.33 9.32
C ASP A 7 0.61 -4.73 7.92
N ILE A 8 0.74 -5.58 6.91
CA ILE A 8 0.85 -5.14 5.53
C ILE A 8 -0.45 -4.46 5.08
N PHE A 9 -1.58 -5.05 5.45
CA PHE A 9 -2.88 -4.47 5.14
C PHE A 9 -3.03 -3.05 5.70
N GLU A 10 -2.63 -2.86 6.94
CA GLU A 10 -2.71 -1.54 7.58
C GLU A 10 -1.78 -0.53 6.91
N ALA A 11 -0.59 -0.96 6.51
CA ALA A 11 0.34 -0.12 5.78
C ALA A 11 -0.23 0.27 4.40
N MET A 12 -0.87 -0.68 3.72
CA MET A 12 -1.53 -0.42 2.44
C MET A 12 -2.65 0.60 2.59
N LYS A 13 -3.42 0.47 3.66
CA LYS A 13 -4.53 1.39 3.94
C LYS A 13 -4.01 2.81 4.15
N ALA A 14 -2.93 2.96 4.90
CA ALA A 14 -2.32 4.27 5.13
C ALA A 14 -1.79 4.87 3.84
N LEU A 15 -1.15 4.08 2.99
CA LEU A 15 -0.66 4.53 1.69
C LEU A 15 -1.81 4.89 0.76
N TRP A 16 -2.89 4.15 0.82
CA TRP A 16 -4.06 4.45 0.01
C TRP A 16 -4.65 5.82 0.35
N VAL A 17 -4.77 6.12 1.64
CA VAL A 17 -5.27 7.43 2.09
C VAL A 17 -4.37 8.54 1.56
N LYS A 18 -3.06 8.37 1.66
CA LYS A 18 -2.10 9.34 1.16
C LYS A 18 -2.20 9.50 -0.35
N PHE A 19 -2.31 8.39 -1.08
CA PHE A 19 -2.49 8.41 -2.52
C PHE A 19 -3.77 9.14 -2.91
N GLU A 20 -4.86 8.88 -2.21
CA GLU A 20 -6.14 9.51 -2.49
C GLU A 20 -6.07 11.03 -2.28
N GLU A 21 -5.43 11.47 -1.21
CA GLU A 21 -5.24 12.90 -0.97
C GLU A 21 -4.48 13.56 -2.10
N GLU A 22 -3.38 12.95 -2.53
CA GLU A 22 -2.56 13.49 -3.61
C GLU A 22 -3.27 13.39 -4.96
N HIS A 23 -4.05 12.35 -5.15
CA HIS A 23 -4.84 12.18 -6.36
C HIS A 23 -5.86 13.30 -6.54
N ASN A 24 -6.47 13.76 -5.46
CA ASN A 24 -7.48 14.81 -5.49
C ASN A 24 -6.90 16.21 -5.72
N LYS A 25 -5.59 16.37 -5.56
CA LYS A 25 -4.91 17.62 -5.85
C LYS A 25 -4.44 17.62 -7.30
N THR A 26 -4.39 18.80 -7.92
CA THR A 26 -4.06 18.89 -9.35
C THR A 26 -2.68 19.49 -9.63
N THR A 27 -1.87 19.73 -8.61
CA THR A 27 -0.54 20.29 -8.79
C THR A 27 0.43 19.24 -9.32
N LYS A 28 1.53 19.70 -9.96
CA LYS A 28 2.54 18.78 -10.48
C LYS A 28 3.21 17.99 -9.37
N VAL A 29 3.45 18.62 -8.22
CA VAL A 29 4.05 17.95 -7.07
C VAL A 29 3.13 16.84 -6.56
N SER A 30 1.83 17.13 -6.47
CA SER A 30 0.86 16.14 -6.02
C SER A 30 0.76 14.96 -6.97
N GLN A 31 0.86 15.20 -8.28
CA GLN A 31 0.86 14.13 -9.26
C GLN A 31 2.08 13.22 -9.09
N LYS A 32 3.25 13.81 -8.83
CA LYS A 32 4.47 13.05 -8.56
C LYS A 32 4.32 12.23 -7.28
N ASN A 33 3.78 12.85 -6.23
CA ASN A 33 3.57 12.17 -4.95
C ASN A 33 2.58 11.02 -5.09
N ALA A 34 1.54 11.21 -5.88
CA ALA A 34 0.56 10.15 -6.14
C ALA A 34 1.22 8.95 -6.83
N ARG A 35 2.08 9.20 -7.83
CA ARG A 35 2.79 8.11 -8.50
C ARG A 35 3.75 7.38 -7.57
N THR A 36 4.42 8.11 -6.70
CA THR A 36 5.31 7.50 -5.70
C THR A 36 4.52 6.64 -4.73
N ALA A 37 3.39 7.14 -4.24
CA ALA A 37 2.54 6.40 -3.31
C ALA A 37 2.00 5.12 -3.95
N ILE A 38 1.57 5.17 -5.20
CA ILE A 38 1.06 3.98 -5.87
C ILE A 38 2.17 2.96 -6.15
N GLY A 39 3.40 3.43 -6.39
CA GLY A 39 4.55 2.54 -6.54
C GLY A 39 4.86 1.81 -5.24
N ASP A 40 4.80 2.51 -4.12
CA ASP A 40 5.00 1.90 -2.80
C ASP A 40 3.86 0.92 -2.48
N LEU A 41 2.64 1.28 -2.83
CA LEU A 41 1.49 0.40 -2.64
C LEU A 41 1.65 -0.88 -3.46
N LYS A 42 2.16 -0.79 -4.67
CA LYS A 42 2.41 -1.95 -5.52
C LYS A 42 3.36 -2.94 -4.85
N LYS A 43 4.41 -2.43 -4.21
CA LYS A 43 5.34 -3.28 -3.45
C LYS A 43 4.64 -4.00 -2.32
N LEU A 44 3.79 -3.29 -1.58
CA LEU A 44 3.04 -3.89 -0.47
C LEU A 44 2.02 -4.91 -0.97
N VAL A 45 1.44 -4.71 -2.14
CA VAL A 45 0.53 -5.69 -2.74
C VAL A 45 1.25 -7.01 -2.95
N THR A 46 2.48 -6.97 -3.48
CA THR A 46 3.27 -8.18 -3.68
C THR A 46 3.56 -8.87 -2.36
N GLU A 47 3.95 -8.10 -1.33
CA GLU A 47 4.22 -8.64 -0.01
C GLU A 47 2.97 -9.23 0.63
N TYR A 48 1.82 -8.59 0.45
CA TYR A 48 0.56 -9.08 0.96
C TYR A 48 0.21 -10.44 0.34
N ARG A 49 0.37 -10.57 -0.97
CA ARG A 49 0.09 -11.82 -1.65
C ARG A 49 0.98 -12.94 -1.15
N ALA A 50 2.26 -12.66 -0.95
CA ALA A 50 3.19 -13.65 -0.41
C ALA A 50 2.81 -14.07 1.01
N ALA A 51 2.46 -13.10 1.85
CA ALA A 51 2.04 -13.38 3.22
C ALA A 51 0.74 -14.18 3.26
N SER A 52 -0.20 -13.88 2.37
CA SER A 52 -1.47 -14.60 2.28
C SER A 52 -1.26 -16.05 1.87
N VAL A 53 -0.38 -16.31 0.89
CA VAL A 53 -0.06 -17.67 0.47
C VAL A 53 0.58 -18.44 1.63
N GLU A 54 1.53 -17.82 2.32
CA GLU A 54 2.19 -18.45 3.46
C GLU A 54 1.20 -18.77 4.57
N GLU A 55 0.28 -17.86 4.86
CA GLU A 55 -0.75 -18.06 5.87
C GLU A 55 -1.66 -19.23 5.50
N SER A 56 -2.02 -19.38 4.23
CA SER A 56 -2.91 -20.43 3.81
C SER A 56 -2.27 -21.82 3.79
N LYS A 57 -0.95 -21.89 3.91
CA LYS A 57 -0.23 -23.17 4.02
C LYS A 57 -0.21 -23.73 5.43
N GLN A 58 -0.60 -22.98 6.42
CA GLN A 58 -0.57 -23.40 7.81
C GLN A 58 -1.84 -24.14 8.24
#